data_3d6095d65810d85ac25b2f05df47ea75
#
_entry.id   3d6095d65810d85ac25b2f05df47ea75
#
_cell.length_a   1.000
_cell.length_b   1.000
_cell.length_c   1.000
_cell.angle_alpha   90.00
_cell.angle_beta   90.00
_cell.angle_gamma   90.00
#
_symmetry.space_group_name_H-M   'P 1'
#
loop_
_entity.id
_entity.type
_entity.pdbx_description
1 polymer ?
#
loop_
_entity_poly.entity_id
_entity_poly.type
_entity_poly.pdbx_seq_one_letter_code
_entity_poly.pdbx_strand_id
1 'polypeptide(L)'
;MCRCQVSISALRTAYNGTELLLFKLFIYDSLTMYGLLYFSHRQGEGISMKKMEEMILKEGKVLPGGVLKVGSFLNQQVDTKFMKEIGDEIARLYEGEGVTKILTIESSGIPIAISAGFAMQVKVVYAKKNKSSNVSGDVYATPVKSFTHGVINNVVVTKEYLSPDDRILVVDDFLAHGSALTGLIDIVNQAGATLVGCVAAIEKGFQMGGDRLREQGYRIESLAIIDEMTDDGITFREQ
;
A
#
# COMPACT_ATOMS: atom_id res chain seq x y z
N MET A 1 3.38 6.90 -23.43
CA MET A 1 3.02 8.33 -23.48
C MET A 1 3.75 9.00 -24.62
N CYS A 2 3.06 9.29 -25.71
CA CYS A 2 3.61 10.06 -26.83
C CYS A 2 3.67 11.53 -26.39
N ARG A 3 4.87 12.08 -26.22
CA ARG A 3 5.06 13.54 -26.03
C ARG A 3 4.81 14.21 -27.37
N CYS A 4 3.62 14.77 -27.57
CA CYS A 4 3.42 15.78 -28.60
C CYS A 4 4.14 17.07 -28.15
N GLN A 5 5.39 17.22 -28.54
CA GLN A 5 6.07 18.51 -28.49
C GLN A 5 5.53 19.38 -29.63
N VAL A 6 4.50 20.15 -29.36
CA VAL A 6 4.07 21.23 -30.26
C VAL A 6 5.10 22.35 -30.08
N SER A 7 5.87 22.64 -31.12
CA SER A 7 6.83 23.74 -31.10
C SER A 7 6.13 25.08 -30.93
N ILE A 8 6.51 25.85 -29.91
CA ILE A 8 6.01 27.20 -29.61
C ILE A 8 6.18 28.15 -30.80
N SER A 9 7.12 27.89 -31.72
CA SER A 9 7.32 28.64 -32.95
C SER A 9 6.16 28.49 -33.95
N ALA A 10 5.54 27.32 -34.03
CA ALA A 10 4.41 27.05 -34.92
C ALA A 10 3.10 27.76 -34.47
N LEU A 11 2.94 27.98 -33.17
CA LEU A 11 1.77 28.69 -32.60
C LEU A 11 1.86 30.23 -32.79
N ARG A 12 3.07 30.80 -32.93
CA ARG A 12 3.24 32.24 -33.14
C ARG A 12 2.83 32.73 -34.55
N THR A 13 2.78 31.81 -35.53
CA THR A 13 2.42 32.16 -36.91
C THR A 13 0.90 32.07 -37.17
N ALA A 14 0.14 31.45 -36.29
CA ALA A 14 -1.28 31.20 -36.50
C ALA A 14 -2.22 32.15 -35.75
N TYR A 15 -1.75 32.88 -34.70
CA TYR A 15 -2.60 33.73 -33.88
C TYR A 15 -1.98 35.06 -33.54
N ASN A 16 -2.82 36.13 -33.58
CA ASN A 16 -2.42 37.45 -33.13
C ASN A 16 -2.24 37.47 -31.60
N GLY A 17 -1.40 38.36 -31.07
CA GLY A 17 -0.91 38.34 -29.70
C GLY A 17 -2.03 38.32 -28.61
N THR A 18 -3.22 38.84 -28.90
CA THR A 18 -4.39 38.79 -27.98
C THR A 18 -5.06 37.43 -27.93
N GLU A 19 -5.10 36.69 -29.04
CA GLU A 19 -5.67 35.33 -29.08
C GLU A 19 -4.77 34.32 -28.39
N LEU A 20 -3.44 34.52 -28.48
CA LEU A 20 -2.46 33.67 -27.75
C LEU A 20 -2.56 33.84 -26.23
N LEU A 21 -2.92 35.04 -25.77
CA LEU A 21 -3.14 35.32 -24.34
C LEU A 21 -4.43 34.65 -23.83
N LEU A 22 -5.51 34.71 -24.63
CA LEU A 22 -6.76 34.04 -24.32
C LEU A 22 -6.63 32.52 -24.34
N PHE A 23 -5.86 31.96 -25.29
CA PHE A 23 -5.59 30.53 -25.34
C PHE A 23 -4.73 30.05 -24.16
N LYS A 24 -3.76 30.85 -23.71
CA LYS A 24 -2.97 30.58 -22.48
C LYS A 24 -3.84 30.66 -21.23
N LEU A 25 -4.72 31.64 -21.12
CA LEU A 25 -5.66 31.76 -20.02
C LEU A 25 -6.65 30.58 -20.00
N PHE A 26 -7.16 30.17 -21.16
CA PHE A 26 -8.07 29.03 -21.26
C PHE A 26 -7.41 27.70 -20.90
N ILE A 27 -6.13 27.48 -21.29
CA ILE A 27 -5.37 26.29 -20.89
C ILE A 27 -5.03 26.34 -19.40
N TYR A 28 -4.68 27.52 -18.86
CA TYR A 28 -4.36 27.69 -17.45
C TYR A 28 -5.60 27.49 -16.56
N ASP A 29 -6.76 28.02 -16.95
CA ASP A 29 -8.03 27.78 -16.26
C ASP A 29 -8.49 26.33 -16.38
N SER A 30 -8.30 25.69 -17.54
CA SER A 30 -8.62 24.27 -17.70
C SER A 30 -7.72 23.39 -16.85
N LEU A 31 -6.42 23.67 -16.78
CA LEU A 31 -5.47 22.92 -15.95
C LEU A 31 -5.70 23.15 -14.45
N THR A 32 -6.08 24.37 -14.04
CA THR A 32 -6.48 24.66 -12.65
C THR A 32 -7.85 24.07 -12.32
N MET A 33 -8.82 24.11 -13.23
CA MET A 33 -10.12 23.44 -13.07
C MET A 33 -9.95 21.91 -13.00
N TYR A 34 -9.12 21.30 -13.86
CA TYR A 34 -8.80 19.87 -13.77
C TYR A 34 -8.03 19.54 -12.50
N GLY A 35 -7.11 20.40 -12.07
CA GLY A 35 -6.40 20.27 -10.79
C GLY A 35 -7.35 20.41 -9.60
N LEU A 36 -8.26 21.38 -9.62
CA LEU A 36 -9.28 21.58 -8.57
C LEU A 36 -10.36 20.49 -8.58
N LEU A 37 -10.79 20.00 -9.76
CA LEU A 37 -11.69 18.85 -9.89
C LEU A 37 -11.01 17.55 -9.44
N TYR A 38 -9.73 17.37 -9.75
CA TYR A 38 -8.95 16.23 -9.28
C TYR A 38 -8.71 16.30 -7.75
N PHE A 39 -8.50 17.51 -7.21
CA PHE A 39 -8.36 17.75 -5.78
C PHE A 39 -9.72 17.67 -5.05
N SER A 40 -10.81 18.14 -5.67
CA SER A 40 -12.17 18.03 -5.13
C SER A 40 -12.68 16.58 -5.16
N HIS A 41 -12.26 15.78 -6.13
CA HIS A 41 -12.59 14.34 -6.17
C HIS A 41 -11.76 13.51 -5.15
N ARG A 42 -10.65 14.06 -4.64
CA ARG A 42 -9.91 13.47 -3.51
C ARG A 42 -10.55 13.76 -2.14
N GLN A 43 -11.52 14.67 -2.08
CA GLN A 43 -12.35 14.88 -0.88
C GLN A 43 -13.58 13.97 -0.84
N GLY A 44 -13.68 12.96 -1.72
CA GLY A 44 -14.52 11.80 -1.49
C GLY A 44 -14.02 11.10 -0.25
N GLU A 45 -14.91 10.93 0.72
CA GLU A 45 -14.74 10.23 1.99
C GLU A 45 -13.72 9.09 1.82
N GLY A 46 -12.52 9.22 2.41
CA GLY A 46 -11.53 8.15 2.50
C GLY A 46 -12.26 6.93 3.05
N ILE A 47 -11.81 5.73 2.69
CA ILE A 47 -12.32 4.55 3.36
C ILE A 47 -12.07 4.80 4.84
N SER A 48 -13.13 5.12 5.57
CA SER A 48 -13.01 5.11 7.00
C SER A 48 -12.66 3.68 7.38
N MET A 49 -11.85 3.50 8.42
CA MET A 49 -11.59 2.20 9.04
C MET A 49 -12.88 1.36 9.16
N LYS A 50 -14.03 2.03 9.40
CA LYS A 50 -15.39 1.48 9.35
C LYS A 50 -15.70 0.68 8.08
N LYS A 51 -15.24 1.11 6.90
CA LYS A 51 -15.60 0.44 5.65
C LYS A 51 -14.89 -0.91 5.47
N MET A 52 -13.65 -1.05 6.00
CA MET A 52 -12.98 -2.34 6.06
C MET A 52 -13.70 -3.27 7.04
N GLU A 53 -14.11 -2.77 8.20
CA GLU A 53 -14.88 -3.51 9.19
C GLU A 53 -16.23 -3.97 8.62
N GLU A 54 -16.98 -3.08 7.96
CA GLU A 54 -18.24 -3.40 7.28
C GLU A 54 -18.05 -4.51 6.22
N MET A 55 -16.97 -4.45 5.44
CA MET A 55 -16.68 -5.45 4.42
C MET A 55 -16.32 -6.80 5.04
N ILE A 56 -15.57 -6.80 6.15
CA ILE A 56 -15.28 -8.01 6.92
C ILE A 56 -16.57 -8.63 7.48
N LEU A 57 -17.46 -7.82 8.06
CA LEU A 57 -18.73 -8.31 8.61
C LEU A 57 -19.66 -8.84 7.52
N LYS A 58 -19.66 -8.22 6.33
CA LYS A 58 -20.55 -8.59 5.23
C LYS A 58 -20.10 -9.85 4.50
N GLU A 59 -18.80 -9.99 4.25
CA GLU A 59 -18.25 -11.01 3.34
C GLU A 59 -17.20 -11.91 3.98
N GLY A 60 -16.68 -11.55 5.14
CA GLY A 60 -15.74 -12.37 5.90
C GLY A 60 -16.41 -13.60 6.49
N LYS A 61 -15.64 -14.67 6.68
CA LYS A 61 -16.10 -15.90 7.34
C LYS A 61 -15.11 -16.28 8.42
N VAL A 62 -15.60 -16.33 9.64
CA VAL A 62 -14.86 -16.85 10.79
C VAL A 62 -14.87 -18.37 10.74
N LEU A 63 -13.70 -18.98 10.89
CA LEU A 63 -13.55 -20.42 10.99
C LEU A 63 -12.90 -20.79 12.33
N PRO A 64 -13.09 -22.02 12.82
CA PRO A 64 -12.45 -22.51 14.05
C PRO A 64 -10.93 -22.28 14.03
N GLY A 65 -10.36 -22.00 15.21
CA GLY A 65 -8.92 -21.74 15.36
C GLY A 65 -8.49 -20.31 15.05
N GLY A 66 -9.40 -19.35 15.08
CA GLY A 66 -9.07 -17.93 14.88
C GLY A 66 -8.70 -17.59 13.43
N VAL A 67 -9.27 -18.30 12.47
CA VAL A 67 -9.06 -18.07 11.04
C VAL A 67 -10.16 -17.19 10.49
N LEU A 68 -9.79 -16.05 9.90
CA LEU A 68 -10.70 -15.19 9.14
C LEU A 68 -10.44 -15.39 7.65
N LYS A 69 -11.46 -15.81 6.91
CA LYS A 69 -11.45 -15.87 5.45
C LYS A 69 -12.02 -14.61 4.85
N VAL A 70 -11.22 -13.92 4.03
CA VAL A 70 -11.58 -12.71 3.28
C VAL A 70 -11.31 -12.90 1.77
N GLY A 71 -11.27 -14.16 1.33
CA GLY A 71 -10.92 -14.52 -0.04
C GLY A 71 -11.91 -14.04 -1.08
N SER A 72 -13.12 -13.68 -0.70
CA SER A 72 -14.16 -13.18 -1.62
C SER A 72 -13.89 -11.75 -2.13
N PHE A 73 -13.09 -10.95 -1.41
CA PHE A 73 -12.88 -9.54 -1.76
C PHE A 73 -11.43 -9.05 -1.65
N LEU A 74 -10.56 -9.72 -0.87
CA LEU A 74 -9.23 -9.18 -0.55
C LEU A 74 -8.07 -9.96 -1.19
N ASN A 75 -7.96 -11.30 -0.98
CA ASN A 75 -6.72 -12.02 -1.23
C ASN A 75 -6.82 -13.32 -2.06
N GLN A 76 -7.98 -13.60 -2.65
CA GLN A 76 -8.16 -14.62 -3.70
C GLN A 76 -8.93 -14.03 -4.89
N GLN A 77 -10.19 -13.70 -4.68
CA GLN A 77 -10.92 -12.80 -5.54
C GLN A 77 -10.70 -11.40 -5.01
N VAL A 78 -10.28 -10.49 -5.87
CA VAL A 78 -10.01 -9.10 -5.50
C VAL A 78 -11.17 -8.24 -6.00
N ASP A 79 -11.90 -7.59 -5.09
CA ASP A 79 -12.82 -6.52 -5.46
C ASP A 79 -12.00 -5.28 -5.84
N THR A 80 -11.88 -5.01 -7.13
CA THR A 80 -11.01 -3.96 -7.64
C THR A 80 -11.48 -2.56 -7.28
N LYS A 81 -12.79 -2.36 -7.07
CA LYS A 81 -13.33 -1.08 -6.62
C LYS A 81 -12.94 -0.84 -5.17
N PHE A 82 -13.16 -1.82 -4.31
CA PHE A 82 -12.77 -1.75 -2.92
C PHE A 82 -11.24 -1.67 -2.76
N MET A 83 -10.49 -2.41 -3.58
CA MET A 83 -9.03 -2.35 -3.58
C MET A 83 -8.50 -0.95 -3.93
N LYS A 84 -9.15 -0.26 -4.89
CA LYS A 84 -8.80 1.13 -5.21
C LYS A 84 -9.00 2.04 -3.99
N GLU A 85 -10.12 1.88 -3.29
CA GLU A 85 -10.42 2.65 -2.10
C GLU A 85 -9.39 2.39 -0.97
N ILE A 86 -8.96 1.12 -0.78
CA ILE A 86 -7.84 0.75 0.12
C ILE A 86 -6.56 1.51 -0.24
N GLY A 87 -6.21 1.53 -1.52
CA GLY A 87 -5.01 2.23 -1.98
C GLY A 87 -5.06 3.74 -1.76
N ASP A 88 -6.21 4.35 -2.00
CA ASP A 88 -6.43 5.78 -1.77
C ASP A 88 -6.31 6.13 -0.28
N GLU A 89 -6.84 5.28 0.61
CA GLU A 89 -6.74 5.47 2.06
C GLU A 89 -5.29 5.34 2.56
N ILE A 90 -4.55 4.33 2.08
CA ILE A 90 -3.13 4.19 2.41
C ILE A 90 -2.35 5.44 1.97
N ALA A 91 -2.64 5.95 0.77
CA ALA A 91 -2.01 7.17 0.27
C ALA A 91 -2.35 8.39 1.15
N ARG A 92 -3.59 8.50 1.63
CA ARG A 92 -4.03 9.56 2.54
C ARG A 92 -3.30 9.50 3.90
N LEU A 93 -3.19 8.30 4.49
CA LEU A 93 -2.52 8.09 5.79
C LEU A 93 -1.05 8.51 5.76
N TYR A 94 -0.38 8.39 4.62
CA TYR A 94 1.04 8.71 4.46
C TYR A 94 1.29 9.91 3.56
N GLU A 95 0.27 10.78 3.38
CA GLU A 95 0.42 12.03 2.63
C GLU A 95 1.47 12.93 3.28
N GLY A 96 2.39 13.47 2.49
CA GLY A 96 3.48 14.33 2.97
C GLY A 96 4.67 13.60 3.59
N GLU A 97 4.61 12.30 3.82
CA GLU A 97 5.69 11.52 4.44
C GLU A 97 6.87 11.24 3.50
N GLY A 98 6.77 11.62 2.23
CA GLY A 98 7.84 11.47 1.25
C GLY A 98 8.18 10.02 0.91
N VAL A 99 7.19 9.12 0.92
CA VAL A 99 7.37 7.72 0.50
C VAL A 99 7.85 7.68 -0.94
N THR A 100 8.95 6.99 -1.21
CA THR A 100 9.52 6.81 -2.56
C THR A 100 9.24 5.44 -3.14
N LYS A 101 8.95 4.46 -2.28
CA LYS A 101 8.75 3.07 -2.68
C LYS A 101 7.91 2.30 -1.66
N ILE A 102 7.14 1.35 -2.14
CA ILE A 102 6.39 0.42 -1.28
C ILE A 102 7.09 -0.94 -1.32
N LEU A 103 7.21 -1.59 -0.16
CA LEU A 103 7.69 -2.95 -0.02
C LEU A 103 6.58 -3.84 0.54
N THR A 104 6.36 -4.98 -0.08
CA THR A 104 5.41 -6.01 0.39
C THR A 104 6.01 -7.41 0.28
N ILE A 105 5.24 -8.42 0.62
CA ILE A 105 5.63 -9.83 0.48
C ILE A 105 4.62 -10.59 -0.38
N GLU A 106 5.11 -11.53 -1.21
CA GLU A 106 4.22 -12.41 -1.97
C GLU A 106 3.37 -13.30 -1.04
N SER A 107 2.13 -13.56 -1.39
CA SER A 107 1.42 -13.12 -2.58
C SER A 107 0.31 -12.12 -2.26
N SER A 108 -0.33 -12.23 -1.09
CA SER A 108 -1.60 -11.54 -0.76
C SER A 108 -1.44 -10.05 -0.52
N GLY A 109 -0.27 -9.58 -0.08
CA GLY A 109 0.02 -8.15 0.07
C GLY A 109 0.19 -7.42 -1.27
N ILE A 110 0.47 -8.14 -2.38
CA ILE A 110 0.77 -7.52 -3.67
C ILE A 110 -0.38 -6.68 -4.21
N PRO A 111 -1.64 -7.13 -4.25
CA PRO A 111 -2.75 -6.31 -4.77
C PRO A 111 -2.92 -5.00 -4.01
N ILE A 112 -2.79 -5.04 -2.68
CA ILE A 112 -2.91 -3.86 -1.80
C ILE A 112 -1.77 -2.88 -2.07
N ALA A 113 -0.52 -3.39 -2.11
CA ALA A 113 0.66 -2.58 -2.38
C ALA A 113 0.61 -1.94 -3.77
N ILE A 114 0.13 -2.66 -4.79
CA ILE A 114 -0.05 -2.11 -6.15
C ILE A 114 -1.09 -0.99 -6.14
N SER A 115 -2.21 -1.18 -5.46
CA SER A 115 -3.25 -0.14 -5.36
C SER A 115 -2.72 1.12 -4.68
N ALA A 116 -2.02 0.98 -3.54
CA ALA A 116 -1.35 2.08 -2.87
C ALA A 116 -0.28 2.74 -3.76
N GLY A 117 0.50 1.93 -4.49
CA GLY A 117 1.50 2.41 -5.44
C GLY A 117 0.90 3.24 -6.58
N PHE A 118 -0.28 2.87 -7.09
CA PHE A 118 -1.02 3.69 -8.06
C PHE A 118 -1.48 5.02 -7.46
N ALA A 119 -2.02 5.00 -6.24
CA ALA A 119 -2.51 6.20 -5.57
C ALA A 119 -1.36 7.16 -5.23
N MET A 120 -0.21 6.65 -4.76
CA MET A 120 0.97 7.42 -4.37
C MET A 120 1.92 7.71 -5.55
N GLN A 121 1.72 7.09 -6.73
CA GLN A 121 2.59 7.19 -7.91
C GLN A 121 4.05 6.75 -7.64
N VAL A 122 4.24 5.72 -6.82
CA VAL A 122 5.54 5.15 -6.46
C VAL A 122 5.70 3.71 -6.95
N LYS A 123 6.94 3.24 -7.01
CA LYS A 123 7.22 1.84 -7.38
C LYS A 123 6.89 0.90 -6.23
N VAL A 124 6.49 -0.32 -6.59
CA VAL A 124 6.23 -1.41 -5.65
C VAL A 124 7.27 -2.50 -5.87
N VAL A 125 7.92 -2.92 -4.78
CA VAL A 125 8.80 -4.08 -4.71
C VAL A 125 8.11 -5.13 -3.86
N TYR A 126 8.14 -6.38 -4.30
CA TYR A 126 7.66 -7.48 -3.47
C TYR A 126 8.77 -8.49 -3.17
N ALA A 127 8.90 -8.81 -1.90
CA ALA A 127 9.79 -9.85 -1.41
C ALA A 127 9.25 -11.23 -1.78
N LYS A 128 10.14 -12.12 -2.19
CA LYS A 128 9.80 -13.50 -2.55
C LYS A 128 10.08 -14.45 -1.40
N LYS A 129 9.22 -15.45 -1.24
CA LYS A 129 9.46 -16.57 -0.31
C LYS A 129 10.39 -17.55 -1.01
N ASN A 130 11.60 -17.69 -0.48
CA ASN A 130 12.70 -18.47 -1.01
C ASN A 130 13.33 -17.90 -2.31
N LYS A 131 14.63 -18.18 -2.46
CA LYS A 131 15.38 -17.83 -3.66
C LYS A 131 14.97 -18.77 -4.79
N SER A 132 14.16 -18.28 -5.74
CA SER A 132 13.88 -19.03 -6.96
C SER A 132 15.01 -18.84 -7.98
N SER A 133 15.12 -19.72 -8.99
CA SER A 133 16.08 -19.61 -10.08
C SER A 133 16.03 -18.27 -10.83
N ASN A 134 14.90 -17.57 -10.74
CA ASN A 134 14.69 -16.25 -11.36
C ASN A 134 15.19 -15.07 -10.50
N VAL A 135 15.72 -15.33 -9.29
CA VAL A 135 16.37 -14.31 -8.45
C VAL A 135 17.86 -14.41 -8.71
N SER A 136 18.35 -13.63 -9.66
CA SER A 136 19.79 -13.49 -9.96
C SER A 136 20.37 -12.29 -9.20
N GLY A 137 21.65 -12.38 -8.85
CA GLY A 137 22.36 -11.31 -8.16
C GLY A 137 22.34 -11.40 -6.63
N ASP A 138 22.85 -10.34 -6.01
CA ASP A 138 22.88 -10.17 -4.58
C ASP A 138 21.51 -9.86 -4.01
N VAL A 139 21.16 -10.43 -2.88
CA VAL A 139 19.87 -10.27 -2.22
C VAL A 139 20.04 -9.78 -0.79
N TYR A 140 19.08 -9.02 -0.31
CA TYR A 140 18.76 -8.92 1.10
C TYR A 140 17.89 -10.13 1.45
N ALA A 141 18.15 -10.76 2.60
CA ALA A 141 17.44 -11.96 2.99
C ALA A 141 17.18 -11.98 4.50
N THR A 142 16.02 -12.48 4.89
CA THR A 142 15.66 -12.64 6.30
C THR A 142 14.79 -13.89 6.49
N PRO A 143 14.98 -14.66 7.59
CA PRO A 143 14.11 -15.78 7.90
C PRO A 143 12.78 -15.28 8.47
N VAL A 144 11.66 -15.70 7.88
CA VAL A 144 10.31 -15.39 8.35
C VAL A 144 9.58 -16.69 8.68
N LYS A 145 9.12 -16.81 9.92
CA LYS A 145 8.33 -17.96 10.35
C LYS A 145 6.89 -17.83 9.84
N SER A 146 6.47 -18.76 8.97
CA SER A 146 5.07 -18.89 8.59
C SER A 146 4.29 -19.57 9.71
N PHE A 147 3.37 -18.86 10.33
CA PHE A 147 2.51 -19.44 11.36
C PHE A 147 1.44 -20.37 10.79
N THR A 148 1.04 -20.15 9.54
CA THR A 148 0.03 -20.99 8.86
C THR A 148 0.56 -22.39 8.52
N HIS A 149 1.86 -22.52 8.26
CA HIS A 149 2.48 -23.78 7.84
C HIS A 149 3.61 -24.27 8.78
N GLY A 150 3.95 -23.52 9.84
CA GLY A 150 5.03 -23.88 10.76
C GLY A 150 6.45 -23.90 10.15
N VAL A 151 6.59 -23.43 8.91
CA VAL A 151 7.83 -23.46 8.12
C VAL A 151 8.53 -22.11 8.20
N ILE A 152 9.86 -22.12 8.30
CA ILE A 152 10.67 -20.91 8.15
C ILE A 152 10.96 -20.74 6.66
N ASN A 153 10.51 -19.62 6.08
CA ASN A 153 10.84 -19.24 4.72
C ASN A 153 11.93 -18.16 4.75
N ASN A 154 12.90 -18.25 3.85
CA ASN A 154 13.79 -17.13 3.59
C ASN A 154 13.10 -16.15 2.66
N VAL A 155 12.76 -14.98 3.19
CA VAL A 155 12.21 -13.88 2.41
C VAL A 155 13.36 -13.10 1.80
N VAL A 156 13.31 -12.86 0.48
CA VAL A 156 14.42 -12.25 -0.26
C VAL A 156 13.97 -11.12 -1.16
N VAL A 157 14.81 -10.09 -1.29
CA VAL A 157 14.66 -8.98 -2.25
C VAL A 157 16.01 -8.76 -2.95
N THR A 158 16.02 -8.62 -4.27
CA THR A 158 17.23 -8.29 -5.03
C THR A 158 17.71 -6.88 -4.64
N LYS A 159 19.01 -6.75 -4.34
CA LYS A 159 19.60 -5.49 -3.83
C LYS A 159 19.41 -4.31 -4.77
N GLU A 160 19.40 -4.54 -6.08
CA GLU A 160 19.21 -3.47 -7.08
C GLU A 160 17.87 -2.73 -6.99
N TYR A 161 16.88 -3.30 -6.27
CA TYR A 161 15.54 -2.71 -6.16
C TYR A 161 15.33 -1.89 -4.88
N LEU A 162 16.26 -1.94 -3.92
CA LEU A 162 16.23 -1.13 -2.71
C LEU A 162 17.58 -0.40 -2.54
N SER A 163 17.52 0.86 -2.19
CA SER A 163 18.70 1.70 -1.99
C SER A 163 18.62 2.48 -0.67
N PRO A 164 19.76 2.96 -0.12
CA PRO A 164 19.78 3.79 1.08
C PRO A 164 18.98 5.10 0.94
N ASP A 165 18.79 5.60 -0.28
CA ASP A 165 18.02 6.82 -0.54
C ASP A 165 16.51 6.59 -0.53
N ASP A 166 16.06 5.34 -0.47
CA ASP A 166 14.64 5.03 -0.47
C ASP A 166 13.99 5.34 0.89
N ARG A 167 12.76 5.84 0.82
CA ARG A 167 11.84 6.00 1.94
C ARG A 167 10.70 5.00 1.75
N ILE A 168 10.75 3.93 2.52
CA ILE A 168 9.96 2.71 2.30
C ILE A 168 8.71 2.71 3.18
N LEU A 169 7.55 2.48 2.56
CA LEU A 169 6.33 2.06 3.21
C LEU A 169 6.17 0.54 3.06
N VAL A 170 6.04 -0.18 4.16
CA VAL A 170 5.76 -1.62 4.15
C VAL A 170 4.26 -1.84 4.16
N VAL A 171 3.75 -2.72 3.28
CA VAL A 171 2.31 -3.00 3.14
C VAL A 171 2.07 -4.51 3.12
N ASP A 172 1.08 -5.00 3.88
CA ASP A 172 0.69 -6.41 3.90
C ASP A 172 -0.84 -6.57 4.02
N ASP A 173 -1.37 -7.77 3.76
CA ASP A 173 -2.80 -8.06 3.90
C ASP A 173 -3.21 -8.32 5.35
N PHE A 174 -2.44 -9.11 6.10
CA PHE A 174 -2.70 -9.45 7.49
C PHE A 174 -1.52 -9.17 8.42
N LEU A 175 -1.80 -8.52 9.53
CA LEU A 175 -0.90 -8.42 10.66
C LEU A 175 -1.41 -9.30 11.81
N ALA A 176 -0.75 -10.43 12.01
CA ALA A 176 -1.05 -11.42 13.04
C ALA A 176 0.00 -11.31 14.18
N HIS A 177 0.97 -12.22 14.20
CA HIS A 177 2.09 -12.14 15.15
C HIS A 177 3.19 -11.15 14.73
N GLY A 178 3.10 -10.53 13.57
CA GLY A 178 4.05 -9.53 13.09
C GLY A 178 5.30 -10.08 12.39
N SER A 179 5.44 -11.40 12.23
CA SER A 179 6.67 -11.98 11.66
C SER A 179 6.99 -11.51 10.24
N ALA A 180 5.98 -11.36 9.38
CA ALA A 180 6.17 -10.88 8.01
C ALA A 180 6.66 -9.42 8.01
N LEU A 181 5.97 -8.53 8.76
CA LEU A 181 6.37 -7.13 8.88
C LEU A 181 7.77 -7.00 9.48
N THR A 182 8.09 -7.73 10.56
CA THR A 182 9.43 -7.73 11.15
C THR A 182 10.49 -8.13 10.13
N GLY A 183 10.22 -9.14 9.31
CA GLY A 183 11.15 -9.56 8.25
C GLY A 183 11.32 -8.48 7.18
N LEU A 184 10.24 -7.82 6.76
CA LEU A 184 10.32 -6.74 5.78
C LEU A 184 11.04 -5.50 6.35
N ILE A 185 10.83 -5.17 7.63
CA ILE A 185 11.57 -4.11 8.35
C ILE A 185 13.07 -4.44 8.38
N ASP A 186 13.44 -5.71 8.65
CA ASP A 186 14.84 -6.13 8.63
C ASP A 186 15.46 -5.96 7.23
N ILE A 187 14.74 -6.29 6.15
CA ILE A 187 15.19 -6.06 4.78
C ILE A 187 15.40 -4.56 4.50
N VAL A 188 14.50 -3.68 4.96
CA VAL A 188 14.66 -2.22 4.85
C VAL A 188 15.93 -1.76 5.56
N ASN A 189 16.18 -2.26 6.77
CA ASN A 189 17.38 -1.96 7.54
C ASN A 189 18.67 -2.46 6.86
N GLN A 190 18.66 -3.68 6.30
CA GLN A 190 19.79 -4.23 5.54
C GLN A 190 20.10 -3.38 4.30
N ALA A 191 19.09 -2.78 3.67
CA ALA A 191 19.26 -1.87 2.54
C ALA A 191 19.79 -0.48 2.93
N GLY A 192 19.83 -0.16 4.24
CA GLY A 192 20.12 1.18 4.74
C GLY A 192 19.06 2.21 4.42
N ALA A 193 17.88 1.77 3.97
CA ALA A 193 16.76 2.63 3.61
C ALA A 193 16.01 3.15 4.84
N THR A 194 15.24 4.22 4.68
CA THR A 194 14.41 4.76 5.75
C THR A 194 13.05 4.06 5.76
N LEU A 195 12.68 3.42 6.88
CA LEU A 195 11.31 2.95 7.08
C LEU A 195 10.42 4.14 7.44
N VAL A 196 9.40 4.41 6.63
CA VAL A 196 8.39 5.45 6.90
C VAL A 196 7.30 4.93 7.83
N GLY A 197 6.90 3.69 7.64
CA GLY A 197 5.90 2.99 8.45
C GLY A 197 5.46 1.69 7.81
N CYS A 198 4.48 1.05 8.45
CA CYS A 198 3.87 -0.18 7.97
C CYS A 198 2.35 -0.05 7.94
N VAL A 199 1.72 -0.69 6.94
CA VAL A 199 0.26 -0.79 6.84
C VAL A 199 -0.14 -2.24 6.72
N ALA A 200 -1.16 -2.64 7.49
CA ALA A 200 -1.87 -3.88 7.29
C ALA A 200 -3.34 -3.60 6.92
N ALA A 201 -3.90 -4.35 5.97
CA ALA A 201 -5.33 -4.22 5.71
C ALA A 201 -6.15 -4.70 6.92
N ILE A 202 -5.77 -5.82 7.51
CA ILE A 202 -6.44 -6.41 8.67
C ILE A 202 -5.41 -6.80 9.72
N GLU A 203 -5.57 -6.27 10.93
CA GLU A 203 -4.78 -6.66 12.09
C GLU A 203 -5.59 -7.57 13.01
N LYS A 204 -5.00 -8.67 13.43
CA LYS A 204 -5.52 -9.51 14.52
C LYS A 204 -4.95 -9.02 15.84
N GLY A 205 -5.56 -7.99 16.43
CA GLY A 205 -5.12 -7.35 17.67
C GLY A 205 -4.92 -8.33 18.81
N PHE A 206 -5.79 -9.34 18.95
CA PHE A 206 -5.67 -10.41 19.95
C PHE A 206 -4.39 -11.26 19.82
N GLN A 207 -3.63 -11.15 18.72
CA GLN A 207 -2.32 -11.81 18.54
C GLN A 207 -1.14 -10.89 18.87
N MET A 208 -1.38 -9.64 19.19
CA MET A 208 -0.42 -8.66 19.73
C MET A 208 0.76 -8.33 18.82
N GLY A 209 0.72 -8.68 17.53
CA GLY A 209 1.83 -8.40 16.62
C GLY A 209 2.01 -6.91 16.35
N GLY A 210 0.91 -6.20 16.11
CA GLY A 210 0.94 -4.76 15.89
C GLY A 210 1.31 -3.98 17.14
N ASP A 211 0.75 -4.35 18.29
CA ASP A 211 1.04 -3.67 19.56
C ASP A 211 2.53 -3.79 19.91
N ARG A 212 3.13 -4.97 19.76
CA ARG A 212 4.57 -5.15 19.97
C ARG A 212 5.44 -4.32 19.02
N LEU A 213 5.03 -4.16 17.77
CA LEU A 213 5.77 -3.33 16.82
C LEU A 213 5.61 -1.83 17.15
N ARG A 214 4.42 -1.38 17.57
CA ARG A 214 4.19 -0.01 18.04
C ARG A 214 5.01 0.29 19.30
N GLU A 215 5.10 -0.63 20.27
CA GLU A 215 5.94 -0.53 21.46
C GLU A 215 7.44 -0.39 21.14
N GLN A 216 7.88 -0.97 20.01
CA GLN A 216 9.24 -0.80 19.49
C GLN A 216 9.47 0.54 18.78
N GLY A 217 8.44 1.40 18.70
CA GLY A 217 8.52 2.73 18.08
C GLY A 217 8.22 2.75 16.57
N TYR A 218 7.78 1.64 15.98
CA TYR A 218 7.37 1.65 14.59
C TYR A 218 5.97 2.25 14.41
N ARG A 219 5.79 3.06 13.37
CA ARG A 219 4.49 3.52 12.94
C ARG A 219 3.75 2.38 12.23
N ILE A 220 2.70 1.86 12.85
CA ILE A 220 1.87 0.77 12.32
C ILE A 220 0.43 1.27 12.20
N GLU A 221 -0.06 1.35 10.98
CA GLU A 221 -1.46 1.64 10.66
C GLU A 221 -2.17 0.36 10.22
N SER A 222 -3.41 0.18 10.64
CA SER A 222 -4.23 -0.97 10.25
C SER A 222 -5.62 -0.49 9.87
N LEU A 223 -6.14 -0.95 8.71
CA LEU A 223 -7.45 -0.47 8.23
C LEU A 223 -8.62 -1.10 9.00
N ALA A 224 -8.38 -2.23 9.67
CA ALA A 224 -9.26 -2.79 10.69
C ALA A 224 -8.40 -3.55 11.71
N ILE A 225 -8.68 -3.36 13.01
CA ILE A 225 -8.07 -4.11 14.10
C ILE A 225 -9.14 -4.95 14.78
N ILE A 226 -8.95 -6.26 14.76
CA ILE A 226 -9.86 -7.22 15.37
C ILE A 226 -9.33 -7.55 16.76
N ASP A 227 -10.03 -7.12 17.80
CA ASP A 227 -9.66 -7.43 19.21
C ASP A 227 -10.20 -8.78 19.66
N GLU A 228 -11.36 -9.20 19.13
CA GLU A 228 -11.93 -10.50 19.43
C GLU A 228 -12.62 -11.08 18.20
N MET A 229 -12.52 -12.39 18.05
CA MET A 229 -13.16 -13.13 16.97
C MET A 229 -13.59 -14.48 17.50
N THR A 230 -14.91 -14.69 17.60
CA THR A 230 -15.56 -15.91 18.09
C THR A 230 -16.58 -16.38 17.07
N ASP A 231 -17.22 -17.54 17.35
CA ASP A 231 -18.34 -18.04 16.53
C ASP A 231 -19.56 -17.11 16.61
N ASP A 232 -19.66 -16.26 17.65
CA ASP A 232 -20.77 -15.33 17.89
C ASP A 232 -20.56 -13.98 17.19
N GLY A 233 -19.33 -13.64 16.77
CA GLY A 233 -19.05 -12.38 16.09
C GLY A 233 -17.61 -11.91 16.14
N ILE A 234 -17.43 -10.69 15.63
CA ILE A 234 -16.14 -9.99 15.55
C ILE A 234 -16.27 -8.66 16.31
N THR A 235 -15.33 -8.38 17.20
CA THR A 235 -15.20 -7.09 17.88
C THR A 235 -13.98 -6.37 17.32
N PHE A 236 -14.17 -5.13 16.87
CA PHE A 236 -13.09 -4.29 16.36
C PHE A 236 -12.63 -3.31 17.44
N ARG A 237 -11.34 -2.96 17.38
CA ARG A 237 -10.74 -1.90 18.19
C ARG A 237 -11.18 -0.54 17.66
N GLU A 238 -11.59 0.36 18.53
CA GLU A 238 -11.79 1.77 18.18
C GLU A 238 -10.44 2.42 17.84
N GLN A 239 -10.40 3.15 16.73
CA GLN A 239 -9.19 3.80 16.21
C GLN A 239 -9.42 5.29 15.96
#